data_813f0d7dfb842409c312fc4b0351ac13
#
_entry.id   813f0d7dfb842409c312fc4b0351ac13
#
_cell.length_a   1.000
_cell.length_b   1.000
_cell.length_c   1.000
_cell.angle_alpha   90.00
_cell.angle_beta   90.00
_cell.angle_gamma   90.00
#
_symmetry.space_group_name_H-M   'P 1'
#
loop_
_entity.id
_entity.type
_entity.pdbx_description
1 polymer ?
#
loop_
_entity_poly.entity_id
_entity_poly.type
_entity_poly.pdbx_seq_one_letter_code
_entity_poly.pdbx_strand_id
1 'polypeptide(L)'
;MEKGGNYLKSPDLLPINHGDRKISAFGFAVIWVGMAVVLAAFAIGGDGIQSLSLGWVIVATIIGSVLIGIFMTIIGDIGVEHGLSFPVYMRAPFGTVGTHFPSLVRGITASCWFGINTYFGSTAMNGILNALFGFDNWFVCFLIFAAVQLINTALGIKAVERFADLAAPTIILISSWMYISLSDKALAQGRDVWTWIENPVTGGAAFTAFMVVVMANMGFWATLAADMPSLSRFFKAPKNERNWFKRNKAQLMGSIVAMPIVNTFMVVIGAVSYVAVMNYDPVVGLQEAASGFILGILLLMIVLAQWSTNTSANVIPAAVIFSNVGGPKVPFWVGVIMAGVVGMLVQPWSLFGIIIPALLVIGGILSAIVGILFVDYYILRKRRVNVHDLYETHGQFRYMNGVNMAGLLAWVVGGLASYFVSTYSFFVGFGIGGLVYYFLAKHWYFKKYKQAEIEDPSDEKYLGITVGRDWIIDVPQEETVIVADPVDTKA
;
A
#
# COMPACT_ATOMS: atom_id res chain seq x y z
N MET A 1 14.73 -16.27 -32.93
CA MET A 1 14.56 -16.86 -31.57
C MET A 1 13.79 -15.91 -30.70
N GLU A 2 12.45 -15.91 -30.80
CA GLU A 2 11.55 -15.24 -29.86
C GLU A 2 10.66 -16.32 -29.22
N LYS A 3 11.25 -17.11 -28.31
CA LYS A 3 10.52 -17.95 -27.38
C LYS A 3 10.43 -17.24 -26.05
N GLY A 4 9.60 -16.23 -25.99
CA GLY A 4 9.20 -15.55 -24.75
C GLY A 4 7.94 -14.78 -25.07
N GLY A 5 6.80 -15.24 -24.58
CA GLY A 5 5.55 -14.50 -24.67
C GLY A 5 5.79 -13.06 -24.22
N ASN A 6 5.13 -12.11 -24.84
CA ASN A 6 5.29 -10.70 -24.51
C ASN A 6 4.92 -10.46 -23.03
N TYR A 7 5.93 -10.41 -22.15
CA TYR A 7 5.75 -10.25 -20.69
C TYR A 7 4.92 -9.00 -20.31
N LEU A 8 4.80 -8.03 -21.23
CA LEU A 8 3.95 -6.86 -21.05
C LEU A 8 2.46 -7.20 -21.08
N LYS A 9 2.08 -8.35 -21.66
CA LYS A 9 0.69 -8.81 -21.84
C LYS A 9 0.29 -9.94 -20.90
N SER A 10 0.92 -10.04 -19.72
CA SER A 10 0.49 -11.00 -18.70
C SER A 10 -0.99 -10.79 -18.33
N PRO A 11 -1.80 -11.84 -18.21
CA PRO A 11 -3.23 -11.74 -17.93
C PRO A 11 -3.58 -10.83 -16.73
N ASP A 12 -2.78 -10.88 -15.66
CA ASP A 12 -2.98 -10.08 -14.45
C ASP A 12 -2.74 -8.58 -14.65
N LEU A 13 -2.05 -8.22 -15.75
CA LEU A 13 -1.71 -6.84 -16.09
C LEU A 13 -2.68 -6.20 -17.09
N LEU A 14 -3.56 -6.97 -17.71
CA LEU A 14 -4.51 -6.47 -18.70
C LEU A 14 -5.48 -5.45 -18.09
N PRO A 15 -6.03 -4.52 -18.91
CA PRO A 15 -7.02 -3.57 -18.46
C PRO A 15 -8.28 -4.29 -17.96
N ILE A 16 -8.83 -3.82 -16.85
CA ILE A 16 -10.13 -4.31 -16.38
C ILE A 16 -11.25 -3.52 -17.05
N ASN A 17 -12.03 -4.20 -17.88
CA ASN A 17 -13.15 -3.63 -18.59
C ASN A 17 -14.31 -3.28 -17.64
N HIS A 18 -15.18 -2.38 -18.08
CA HIS A 18 -16.28 -1.88 -17.25
C HIS A 18 -17.19 -2.99 -16.69
N GLY A 19 -17.50 -4.00 -17.52
CA GLY A 19 -18.35 -5.13 -17.13
C GLY A 19 -17.78 -6.01 -16.00
N ASP A 20 -16.45 -6.04 -15.86
CA ASP A 20 -15.74 -6.86 -14.90
C ASP A 20 -15.47 -6.16 -13.57
N ARG A 21 -15.83 -4.89 -13.47
CA ARG A 21 -15.62 -4.09 -12.26
C ARG A 21 -16.69 -4.40 -11.22
N LYS A 22 -16.27 -4.89 -10.05
CA LYS A 22 -17.19 -5.44 -9.03
C LYS A 22 -17.30 -4.59 -7.77
N ILE A 23 -16.33 -3.72 -7.46
CA ILE A 23 -16.25 -3.00 -6.20
C ILE A 23 -17.10 -1.73 -6.26
N SER A 24 -18.15 -1.67 -5.44
CA SER A 24 -18.99 -0.48 -5.26
C SER A 24 -18.34 0.54 -4.31
N ALA A 25 -18.90 1.76 -4.23
CA ALA A 25 -18.42 2.77 -3.28
C ALA A 25 -18.53 2.30 -1.82
N PHE A 26 -19.64 1.66 -1.46
CA PHE A 26 -19.81 1.08 -0.12
C PHE A 26 -18.85 -0.11 0.09
N GLY A 27 -18.73 -1.00 -0.90
CA GLY A 27 -17.79 -2.12 -0.84
C GLY A 27 -16.34 -1.67 -0.62
N PHE A 28 -15.93 -0.57 -1.26
CA PHE A 28 -14.59 -0.03 -1.04
C PHE A 28 -14.42 0.61 0.35
N ALA A 29 -15.44 1.27 0.87
CA ALA A 29 -15.41 1.75 2.25
C ALA A 29 -15.25 0.60 3.26
N VAL A 30 -15.95 -0.53 3.05
CA VAL A 30 -15.79 -1.74 3.86
C VAL A 30 -14.39 -2.36 3.72
N ILE A 31 -13.85 -2.42 2.50
CA ILE A 31 -12.46 -2.86 2.27
C ILE A 31 -11.49 -1.99 3.07
N TRP A 32 -11.68 -0.67 3.09
CA TRP A 32 -10.85 0.22 3.90
C TRP A 32 -10.95 -0.04 5.40
N VAL A 33 -12.15 -0.37 5.91
CA VAL A 33 -12.29 -0.80 7.32
C VAL A 33 -11.36 -1.99 7.59
N GLY A 34 -11.36 -3.00 6.70
CA GLY A 34 -10.46 -4.15 6.82
C GLY A 34 -8.97 -3.80 6.71
N MET A 35 -8.63 -2.95 5.73
CA MET A 35 -7.23 -2.61 5.45
C MET A 35 -6.60 -1.63 6.43
N ALA A 36 -7.41 -0.69 6.99
CA ALA A 36 -6.89 0.34 7.89
C ALA A 36 -6.82 -0.09 9.36
N VAL A 37 -7.41 -1.24 9.70
CA VAL A 37 -7.26 -1.86 11.03
C VAL A 37 -5.90 -2.55 11.11
N VAL A 38 -4.84 -1.75 11.24
CA VAL A 38 -3.45 -2.21 11.27
C VAL A 38 -2.79 -1.84 12.58
N LEU A 39 -2.29 -2.84 13.31
CA LEU A 39 -1.66 -2.65 14.62
C LEU A 39 -0.42 -1.73 14.58
N ALA A 40 0.32 -1.73 13.48
CA ALA A 40 1.47 -0.86 13.31
C ALA A 40 1.13 0.65 13.36
N ALA A 41 -0.13 1.04 13.15
CA ALA A 41 -0.58 2.43 13.31
C ALA A 41 -0.51 2.92 14.77
N PHE A 42 -0.47 2.00 15.76
CA PHE A 42 -0.28 2.33 17.18
C PHE A 42 1.00 3.16 17.40
N ALA A 43 2.06 2.87 16.66
CA ALA A 43 3.32 3.58 16.78
C ALA A 43 3.19 5.10 16.50
N ILE A 44 2.33 5.49 15.54
CA ILE A 44 2.12 6.93 15.24
C ILE A 44 1.45 7.63 16.43
N GLY A 45 0.48 6.96 17.06
CA GLY A 45 -0.20 7.47 18.25
C GLY A 45 0.72 7.57 19.46
N GLY A 46 1.44 6.47 19.72
CA GLY A 46 2.37 6.38 20.85
C GLY A 46 3.56 7.33 20.75
N ASP A 47 4.06 7.58 19.53
CA ASP A 47 5.10 8.60 19.31
C ASP A 47 4.52 10.02 19.46
N GLY A 48 3.37 10.29 18.85
CA GLY A 48 2.74 11.60 18.86
C GLY A 48 2.36 12.08 20.25
N ILE A 49 1.84 11.18 21.15
CA ILE A 49 1.40 11.54 22.50
C ILE A 49 2.57 11.91 23.42
N GLN A 50 3.80 11.56 23.07
CA GLN A 50 4.96 11.98 23.85
C GLN A 50 5.18 13.47 23.82
N SER A 51 4.80 14.15 22.74
CA SER A 51 5.02 15.59 22.54
C SER A 51 3.74 16.43 22.42
N LEU A 52 2.62 15.80 22.07
CA LEU A 52 1.35 16.46 21.79
C LEU A 52 0.22 15.86 22.65
N SER A 53 -0.78 16.66 23.01
CA SER A 53 -2.00 16.12 23.62
C SER A 53 -2.76 15.22 22.64
N LEU A 54 -3.55 14.26 23.16
CA LEU A 54 -4.34 13.33 22.35
C LEU A 54 -5.21 14.07 21.31
N GLY A 55 -5.80 15.20 21.68
CA GLY A 55 -6.59 16.01 20.75
C GLY A 55 -5.78 16.50 19.55
N TRP A 56 -4.54 16.93 19.73
CA TRP A 56 -3.67 17.35 18.63
C TRP A 56 -3.16 16.15 17.80
N VAL A 57 -2.92 15.00 18.42
CA VAL A 57 -2.59 13.75 17.70
C VAL A 57 -3.76 13.33 16.78
N ILE A 58 -5.00 13.41 17.29
CA ILE A 58 -6.21 13.12 16.49
C ILE A 58 -6.32 14.07 15.30
N VAL A 59 -6.20 15.39 15.52
CA VAL A 59 -6.30 16.39 14.45
C VAL A 59 -5.20 16.17 13.40
N ALA A 60 -3.96 15.95 13.81
CA ALA A 60 -2.84 15.69 12.91
C ALA A 60 -3.08 14.40 12.09
N THR A 61 -3.58 13.34 12.72
CA THR A 61 -3.89 12.07 12.06
C THR A 61 -5.01 12.22 11.03
N ILE A 62 -6.10 12.92 11.37
CA ILE A 62 -7.19 13.19 10.42
C ILE A 62 -6.67 13.97 9.22
N ILE A 63 -5.90 15.05 9.45
CA ILE A 63 -5.33 15.86 8.38
C ILE A 63 -4.42 15.02 7.49
N GLY A 64 -3.47 14.28 8.07
CA GLY A 64 -2.55 13.43 7.31
C GLY A 64 -3.27 12.35 6.50
N SER A 65 -4.26 11.70 7.10
CA SER A 65 -5.05 10.66 6.45
C SER A 65 -5.94 11.21 5.32
N VAL A 66 -6.59 12.36 5.52
CA VAL A 66 -7.39 13.01 4.46
C VAL A 66 -6.51 13.48 3.32
N LEU A 67 -5.35 14.08 3.61
CA LEU A 67 -4.42 14.54 2.58
C LEU A 67 -3.92 13.37 1.73
N ILE A 68 -3.48 12.28 2.34
CA ILE A 68 -3.04 11.11 1.57
C ILE A 68 -4.22 10.47 0.82
N GLY A 69 -5.42 10.46 1.38
CA GLY A 69 -6.66 10.02 0.72
C GLY A 69 -6.99 10.82 -0.55
N ILE A 70 -6.71 12.13 -0.54
CA ILE A 70 -6.84 12.99 -1.72
C ILE A 70 -5.84 12.54 -2.80
N PHE A 71 -4.57 12.32 -2.45
CA PHE A 71 -3.57 11.81 -3.42
C PHE A 71 -3.94 10.43 -3.95
N MET A 72 -4.43 9.51 -3.09
CA MET A 72 -4.96 8.22 -3.53
C MET A 72 -6.08 8.37 -4.56
N THR A 73 -7.01 9.29 -4.30
CA THR A 73 -8.15 9.51 -5.20
C THR A 73 -7.70 10.08 -6.55
N ILE A 74 -6.76 11.02 -6.53
CA ILE A 74 -6.20 11.62 -7.72
C ILE A 74 -5.48 10.57 -8.58
N ILE A 75 -4.56 9.81 -7.99
CA ILE A 75 -3.78 8.80 -8.73
C ILE A 75 -4.65 7.61 -9.13
N GLY A 76 -5.58 7.22 -8.28
CA GLY A 76 -6.52 6.15 -8.58
C GLY A 76 -7.47 6.40 -9.74
N ASP A 77 -7.68 7.67 -10.16
CA ASP A 77 -8.45 7.98 -11.38
C ASP A 77 -7.89 7.27 -12.62
N ILE A 78 -6.58 7.00 -12.65
CA ILE A 78 -5.95 6.22 -13.72
C ILE A 78 -6.60 4.83 -13.87
N GLY A 79 -6.78 4.14 -12.75
CA GLY A 79 -7.43 2.82 -12.73
C GLY A 79 -8.91 2.90 -13.07
N VAL A 80 -9.63 3.92 -12.54
CA VAL A 80 -11.05 4.12 -12.85
C VAL A 80 -11.26 4.49 -14.30
N GLU A 81 -10.48 5.41 -14.84
CA GLU A 81 -10.62 5.87 -16.24
C GLU A 81 -10.26 4.77 -17.24
N HIS A 82 -9.10 4.11 -17.05
CA HIS A 82 -8.53 3.25 -18.08
C HIS A 82 -8.53 1.76 -17.73
N GLY A 83 -8.89 1.37 -16.50
CA GLY A 83 -8.79 -0.01 -16.06
C GLY A 83 -7.36 -0.49 -15.83
N LEU A 84 -6.37 0.41 -15.79
CA LEU A 84 -4.95 0.10 -15.71
C LEU A 84 -4.49 -0.08 -14.26
N SER A 85 -3.56 -1.02 -14.07
CA SER A 85 -2.81 -1.16 -12.82
C SER A 85 -1.64 -0.19 -12.75
N PHE A 86 -1.13 0.07 -11.54
CA PHE A 86 0.03 0.91 -11.29
C PHE A 86 1.25 0.53 -12.13
N PRO A 87 1.76 -0.72 -12.13
CA PRO A 87 2.96 -1.08 -12.89
C PRO A 87 2.77 -0.91 -14.40
N VAL A 88 1.55 -1.02 -14.90
CA VAL A 88 1.27 -0.80 -16.33
C VAL A 88 1.29 0.69 -16.66
N TYR A 89 0.57 1.52 -15.89
CA TYR A 89 0.58 2.96 -16.17
C TYR A 89 1.98 3.56 -16.02
N MET A 90 2.76 3.06 -15.07
CA MET A 90 4.14 3.51 -14.85
C MET A 90 5.05 3.38 -16.08
N ARG A 91 4.68 2.53 -17.04
CA ARG A 91 5.40 2.45 -18.33
C ARG A 91 5.37 3.77 -19.10
N ALA A 92 4.35 4.60 -18.90
CA ALA A 92 4.27 5.91 -19.54
C ALA A 92 5.36 6.89 -19.03
N PRO A 93 5.47 7.19 -17.72
CA PRO A 93 6.50 8.11 -17.24
C PRO A 93 7.89 7.49 -17.05
N PHE A 94 8.04 6.14 -16.97
CA PHE A 94 9.34 5.52 -16.70
C PHE A 94 9.86 4.63 -17.83
N GLY A 95 9.03 4.24 -18.79
CA GLY A 95 9.36 3.28 -19.85
C GLY A 95 9.07 1.83 -19.46
N THR A 96 9.03 0.95 -20.45
CA THR A 96 8.65 -0.48 -20.27
C THR A 96 9.59 -1.27 -19.35
N VAL A 97 10.86 -0.90 -19.29
CA VAL A 97 11.87 -1.47 -18.39
C VAL A 97 12.10 -0.57 -17.18
N GLY A 98 12.13 0.76 -17.38
CA GLY A 98 12.35 1.73 -16.30
C GLY A 98 11.32 1.66 -15.18
N THR A 99 10.09 1.21 -15.46
CA THR A 99 9.04 0.97 -14.46
C THR A 99 9.43 -0.04 -13.39
N HIS A 100 10.39 -0.93 -13.66
CA HIS A 100 10.82 -1.95 -12.69
C HIS A 100 11.50 -1.33 -11.46
N PHE A 101 12.23 -0.22 -11.60
CA PHE A 101 12.91 0.42 -10.48
C PHE A 101 11.94 0.91 -9.39
N PRO A 102 10.98 1.80 -9.67
CA PRO A 102 10.01 2.24 -8.66
C PRO A 102 9.07 1.11 -8.22
N SER A 103 8.77 0.13 -9.09
CA SER A 103 8.00 -1.05 -8.70
C SER A 103 8.74 -1.89 -7.66
N LEU A 104 10.06 -2.08 -7.78
CA LEU A 104 10.86 -2.78 -6.78
C LEU A 104 10.83 -2.08 -5.42
N VAL A 105 10.90 -0.75 -5.37
CA VAL A 105 10.76 -0.01 -4.10
C VAL A 105 9.40 -0.31 -3.46
N ARG A 106 8.32 -0.34 -4.24
CA ARG A 106 6.99 -0.75 -3.76
C ARG A 106 6.98 -2.19 -3.23
N GLY A 107 7.61 -3.13 -3.96
CA GLY A 107 7.71 -4.54 -3.56
C GLY A 107 8.51 -4.73 -2.28
N ILE A 108 9.66 -4.06 -2.15
CA ILE A 108 10.49 -4.07 -0.94
C ILE A 108 9.72 -3.47 0.24
N THR A 109 9.04 -2.33 0.06
CA THR A 109 8.24 -1.72 1.13
C THR A 109 7.11 -2.64 1.58
N ALA A 110 6.43 -3.33 0.66
CA ALA A 110 5.43 -4.33 1.03
C ALA A 110 6.04 -5.51 1.81
N SER A 111 7.24 -5.94 1.44
CA SER A 111 7.96 -6.97 2.19
C SER A 111 8.36 -6.51 3.59
N CYS A 112 8.74 -5.24 3.77
CA CYS A 112 8.97 -4.66 5.10
C CYS A 112 7.69 -4.71 5.97
N TRP A 113 6.55 -4.34 5.40
CA TRP A 113 5.25 -4.45 6.08
C TRP A 113 4.88 -5.90 6.39
N PHE A 114 5.18 -6.84 5.48
CA PHE A 114 5.04 -8.27 5.78
C PHE A 114 5.83 -8.66 7.03
N GLY A 115 7.09 -8.25 7.12
CA GLY A 115 7.95 -8.52 8.27
C GLY A 115 7.37 -7.95 9.58
N ILE A 116 6.96 -6.66 9.59
CA ILE A 116 6.39 -5.99 10.78
C ILE A 116 5.11 -6.68 11.25
N ASN A 117 4.19 -6.99 10.36
CA ASN A 117 2.94 -7.66 10.72
C ASN A 117 3.18 -9.11 11.16
N THR A 118 4.18 -9.79 10.58
CA THR A 118 4.59 -11.13 11.03
C THR A 118 5.19 -11.06 12.44
N TYR A 119 5.95 -10.02 12.78
CA TYR A 119 6.47 -9.81 14.12
C TYR A 119 5.34 -9.71 15.15
N PHE A 120 4.31 -8.90 14.94
CA PHE A 120 3.16 -8.81 15.85
C PHE A 120 2.41 -10.13 15.97
N GLY A 121 2.15 -10.82 14.86
CA GLY A 121 1.51 -12.15 14.91
C GLY A 121 2.33 -13.18 15.65
N SER A 122 3.66 -13.14 15.52
CA SER A 122 4.58 -14.07 16.17
C SER A 122 4.71 -13.81 17.67
N THR A 123 4.75 -12.55 18.11
CA THR A 123 4.77 -12.20 19.54
C THR A 123 3.45 -12.57 20.21
N ALA A 124 2.32 -12.39 19.52
CA ALA A 124 1.03 -12.88 19.99
C ALA A 124 1.00 -14.43 20.09
N MET A 125 1.50 -15.12 19.07
CA MET A 125 1.61 -16.59 19.08
C MET A 125 2.52 -17.08 20.23
N ASN A 126 3.66 -16.40 20.45
CA ASN A 126 4.56 -16.69 21.54
C ASN A 126 3.87 -16.54 22.92
N GLY A 127 3.08 -15.48 23.08
CA GLY A 127 2.30 -15.27 24.31
C GLY A 127 1.32 -16.42 24.60
N ILE A 128 0.66 -16.96 23.56
CA ILE A 128 -0.23 -18.13 23.70
C ILE A 128 0.57 -19.37 24.08
N LEU A 129 1.67 -19.64 23.37
CA LEU A 129 2.48 -20.85 23.60
C LEU A 129 3.17 -20.81 24.97
N ASN A 130 3.59 -19.64 25.42
CA ASN A 130 4.14 -19.46 26.75
C ASN A 130 3.08 -19.75 27.82
N ALA A 131 1.87 -19.21 27.68
CA ALA A 131 0.79 -19.44 28.65
C ALA A 131 0.32 -20.89 28.71
N LEU A 132 0.34 -21.63 27.60
CA LEU A 132 -0.17 -23.01 27.52
C LEU A 132 0.90 -24.06 27.81
N PHE A 133 2.14 -23.84 27.37
CA PHE A 133 3.20 -24.85 27.34
C PHE A 133 4.51 -24.41 28.00
N GLY A 134 4.59 -23.15 28.48
CA GLY A 134 5.83 -22.58 28.99
C GLY A 134 6.90 -22.34 27.91
N PHE A 135 6.49 -22.37 26.63
CA PHE A 135 7.41 -22.12 25.52
C PHE A 135 7.56 -20.63 25.31
N ASP A 136 8.77 -20.10 25.46
CA ASP A 136 9.09 -18.67 25.29
C ASP A 136 10.26 -18.46 24.32
N ASN A 137 9.94 -18.42 23.04
CA ASN A 137 10.88 -18.09 21.99
C ASN A 137 10.15 -17.43 20.80
N TRP A 138 9.99 -16.11 20.88
CA TRP A 138 9.29 -15.33 19.85
C TRP A 138 9.92 -15.47 18.46
N PHE A 139 11.24 -15.66 18.35
CA PHE A 139 11.91 -15.78 17.05
C PHE A 139 11.57 -17.10 16.34
N VAL A 140 11.47 -18.20 17.08
CA VAL A 140 10.96 -19.46 16.53
C VAL A 140 9.52 -19.30 16.08
N CYS A 141 8.67 -18.63 16.88
CA CYS A 141 7.31 -18.30 16.50
C CYS A 141 7.28 -17.44 15.22
N PHE A 142 8.21 -16.49 15.07
CA PHE A 142 8.33 -15.65 13.88
C PHE A 142 8.62 -16.50 12.64
N LEU A 143 9.59 -17.39 12.70
CA LEU A 143 9.92 -18.27 11.57
C LEU A 143 8.76 -19.19 11.19
N ILE A 144 8.10 -19.79 12.18
CA ILE A 144 6.93 -20.66 11.93
C ILE A 144 5.79 -19.87 11.32
N PHE A 145 5.45 -18.72 11.90
CA PHE A 145 4.34 -17.89 11.41
C PHE A 145 4.61 -17.33 10.02
N ALA A 146 5.85 -16.89 9.72
CA ALA A 146 6.26 -16.50 8.39
C ALA A 146 6.11 -17.65 7.40
N ALA A 147 6.65 -18.82 7.72
CA ALA A 147 6.58 -20.01 6.85
C ALA A 147 5.13 -20.39 6.52
N VAL A 148 4.25 -20.43 7.52
CA VAL A 148 2.82 -20.75 7.32
C VAL A 148 2.15 -19.75 6.38
N GLN A 149 2.39 -18.44 6.55
CA GLN A 149 1.84 -17.41 5.67
C GLN A 149 2.35 -17.54 4.22
N LEU A 150 3.66 -17.76 4.06
CA LEU A 150 4.27 -17.89 2.72
C LEU A 150 3.80 -19.15 1.99
N ILE A 151 3.74 -20.30 2.69
CA ILE A 151 3.24 -21.56 2.12
C ILE A 151 1.78 -21.40 1.71
N ASN A 152 0.94 -20.83 2.59
CA ASN A 152 -0.47 -20.59 2.31
C ASN A 152 -0.63 -19.72 1.06
N THR A 153 0.15 -18.66 0.94
CA THR A 153 0.09 -17.74 -0.22
C THR A 153 0.58 -18.42 -1.49
N ALA A 154 1.70 -19.15 -1.43
CA ALA A 154 2.27 -19.84 -2.59
C ALA A 154 1.34 -20.93 -3.14
N LEU A 155 0.59 -21.61 -2.28
CA LEU A 155 -0.39 -22.63 -2.65
C LEU A 155 -1.75 -22.04 -3.07
N GLY A 156 -1.95 -20.74 -2.92
CA GLY A 156 -3.21 -20.07 -3.27
C GLY A 156 -4.41 -20.57 -2.43
N ILE A 157 -4.18 -20.92 -1.18
CA ILE A 157 -5.22 -21.46 -0.31
C ILE A 157 -6.21 -20.36 0.10
N LYS A 158 -7.42 -20.44 -0.42
CA LYS A 158 -8.51 -19.47 -0.15
C LYS A 158 -9.11 -19.54 1.25
N ALA A 159 -8.72 -20.51 2.08
CA ALA A 159 -9.25 -20.66 3.42
C ALA A 159 -9.05 -19.40 4.30
N VAL A 160 -7.96 -18.69 4.09
CA VAL A 160 -7.63 -17.46 4.84
C VAL A 160 -8.52 -16.28 4.47
N GLU A 161 -9.05 -16.21 3.24
CA GLU A 161 -9.96 -15.14 2.82
C GLU A 161 -11.22 -15.07 3.70
N ARG A 162 -11.74 -16.22 4.16
CA ARG A 162 -12.90 -16.28 5.06
C ARG A 162 -12.62 -15.74 6.46
N PHE A 163 -11.36 -15.82 6.92
CA PHE A 163 -10.97 -15.23 8.20
C PHE A 163 -10.75 -13.71 8.07
N ALA A 164 -10.48 -13.20 6.87
CA ALA A 164 -10.34 -11.77 6.63
C ALA A 164 -11.61 -11.00 6.97
N ASP A 165 -12.77 -11.56 6.64
CA ASP A 165 -14.08 -10.94 6.89
C ASP A 165 -14.37 -10.78 8.39
N LEU A 166 -13.79 -11.65 9.23
CA LEU A 166 -13.94 -11.61 10.69
C LEU A 166 -12.83 -10.81 11.36
N ALA A 167 -11.67 -10.68 10.73
CA ALA A 167 -10.48 -10.05 11.32
C ALA A 167 -10.72 -8.59 11.70
N ALA A 168 -11.24 -7.78 10.77
CA ALA A 168 -11.45 -6.36 11.00
C ALA A 168 -12.47 -6.06 12.11
N PRO A 169 -13.69 -6.62 12.12
CA PRO A 169 -14.63 -6.46 13.23
C PRO A 169 -14.02 -6.88 14.56
N THR A 170 -13.28 -7.99 14.57
CA THR A 170 -12.65 -8.52 15.79
C THR A 170 -11.59 -7.57 16.34
N ILE A 171 -10.69 -7.04 15.48
CA ILE A 171 -9.68 -6.08 15.95
C ILE A 171 -10.34 -4.80 16.44
N ILE A 172 -11.40 -4.30 15.80
CA ILE A 172 -12.13 -3.12 16.27
C ILE A 172 -12.71 -3.36 17.68
N LEU A 173 -13.30 -4.52 17.91
CA LEU A 173 -13.83 -4.87 19.25
C LEU A 173 -12.71 -4.96 20.28
N ILE A 174 -11.61 -5.64 19.97
CA ILE A 174 -10.43 -5.74 20.85
C ILE A 174 -9.88 -4.36 21.14
N SER A 175 -9.67 -3.54 20.11
CA SER A 175 -9.12 -2.20 20.27
C SER A 175 -10.05 -1.28 21.06
N SER A 176 -11.37 -1.39 20.88
CA SER A 176 -12.35 -0.64 21.69
C SER A 176 -12.28 -1.06 23.16
N TRP A 177 -12.18 -2.36 23.44
CA TRP A 177 -11.98 -2.84 24.77
C TRP A 177 -10.64 -2.42 25.37
N MET A 178 -9.54 -2.45 24.58
CA MET A 178 -8.23 -1.93 24.98
C MET A 178 -8.30 -0.45 25.36
N TYR A 179 -9.03 0.37 24.58
CA TYR A 179 -9.20 1.79 24.92
C TYR A 179 -9.74 1.97 26.34
N ILE A 180 -10.80 1.27 26.69
CA ILE A 180 -11.45 1.37 28.00
C ILE A 180 -10.46 0.86 29.10
N SER A 181 -9.96 -0.36 28.97
CA SER A 181 -9.11 -0.99 29.99
C SER A 181 -7.80 -0.23 30.21
N LEU A 182 -7.16 0.25 29.13
CA LEU A 182 -5.91 1.00 29.24
C LEU A 182 -6.14 2.45 29.72
N SER A 183 -7.27 3.07 29.38
CA SER A 183 -7.63 4.39 29.93
C SER A 183 -7.85 4.31 31.44
N ASP A 184 -8.56 3.29 31.94
CA ASP A 184 -8.75 3.06 33.37
C ASP A 184 -7.42 2.80 34.10
N LYS A 185 -6.53 2.01 33.47
CA LYS A 185 -5.19 1.74 33.99
C LYS A 185 -4.34 3.01 34.06
N ALA A 186 -4.38 3.85 33.01
CA ALA A 186 -3.66 5.13 32.98
C ALA A 186 -4.18 6.06 34.10
N LEU A 187 -5.50 6.16 34.24
CA LEU A 187 -6.12 7.00 35.26
C LEU A 187 -5.77 6.53 36.69
N ALA A 188 -5.74 5.22 36.92
CA ALA A 188 -5.29 4.64 38.22
C ALA A 188 -3.83 4.99 38.54
N GLN A 189 -3.01 5.31 37.53
CA GLN A 189 -1.62 5.78 37.67
C GLN A 189 -1.52 7.31 37.73
N GLY A 190 -2.65 8.04 37.79
CA GLY A 190 -2.69 9.48 37.77
C GLY A 190 -2.44 10.13 36.41
N ARG A 191 -2.59 9.37 35.32
CA ARG A 191 -2.39 9.85 33.94
C ARG A 191 -3.73 9.89 33.21
N ASP A 192 -4.24 11.10 32.98
CA ASP A 192 -5.41 11.28 32.12
C ASP A 192 -4.97 11.28 30.66
N VAL A 193 -5.49 10.36 29.85
CA VAL A 193 -5.12 10.16 28.45
C VAL A 193 -5.35 11.41 27.57
N TRP A 194 -6.25 12.32 27.96
CA TRP A 194 -6.56 13.52 27.20
C TRP A 194 -5.61 14.68 27.49
N THR A 195 -5.03 14.73 28.69
CA THR A 195 -4.21 15.85 29.15
C THR A 195 -2.76 15.48 29.38
N TRP A 196 -2.45 14.19 29.50
CA TRP A 196 -1.09 13.73 29.74
C TRP A 196 -0.20 13.89 28.51
N ILE A 197 0.99 14.42 28.71
CA ILE A 197 2.05 14.57 27.69
C ILE A 197 3.37 14.28 28.40
N GLU A 198 4.24 13.45 27.83
CA GLU A 198 5.51 13.10 28.43
C GLU A 198 6.51 14.25 28.40
N ASN A 199 6.72 14.82 27.22
CA ASN A 199 7.67 15.92 26.95
C ASN A 199 6.95 17.07 26.22
N PRO A 200 6.17 17.89 26.92
CA PRO A 200 5.36 18.92 26.28
C PRO A 200 6.22 19.93 25.52
N VAL A 201 5.89 20.18 24.28
CA VAL A 201 6.55 21.17 23.42
C VAL A 201 5.59 22.33 23.09
N THR A 202 6.14 23.51 22.83
CA THR A 202 5.37 24.72 22.54
C THR A 202 5.90 25.46 21.32
N GLY A 203 5.12 26.37 20.75
CA GLY A 203 5.54 27.22 19.63
C GLY A 203 5.93 26.44 18.39
N GLY A 204 7.07 26.77 17.80
CA GLY A 204 7.57 26.12 16.59
C GLY A 204 7.85 24.62 16.75
N ALA A 205 8.29 24.19 17.94
CA ALA A 205 8.53 22.78 18.22
C ALA A 205 7.22 21.97 18.23
N ALA A 206 6.14 22.52 18.78
CA ALA A 206 4.82 21.89 18.74
C ALA A 206 4.29 21.77 17.30
N PHE A 207 4.49 22.80 16.47
CA PHE A 207 4.14 22.73 15.06
C PHE A 207 4.96 21.66 14.31
N THR A 208 6.27 21.56 14.61
CA THR A 208 7.11 20.51 14.03
C THR A 208 6.63 19.12 14.44
N ALA A 209 6.36 18.87 15.73
CA ALA A 209 5.83 17.61 16.21
C ALA A 209 4.48 17.27 15.53
N PHE A 210 3.59 18.26 15.41
CA PHE A 210 2.33 18.10 14.68
C PHE A 210 2.55 17.69 13.23
N MET A 211 3.48 18.35 12.50
CA MET A 211 3.80 18.02 11.12
C MET A 211 4.45 16.62 10.98
N VAL A 212 5.23 16.18 11.96
CA VAL A 212 5.78 14.81 11.98
C VAL A 212 4.65 13.78 12.03
N VAL A 213 3.63 13.97 12.88
CA VAL A 213 2.47 13.08 12.94
C VAL A 213 1.68 13.10 11.62
N VAL A 214 1.46 14.28 11.02
CA VAL A 214 0.83 14.41 9.69
C VAL A 214 1.61 13.63 8.64
N MET A 215 2.93 13.86 8.56
CA MET A 215 3.78 13.21 7.56
C MET A 215 3.94 11.72 7.80
N ALA A 216 3.99 11.26 9.07
CA ALA A 216 4.02 9.84 9.40
C ALA A 216 2.76 9.13 8.90
N ASN A 217 1.57 9.71 9.08
CA ASN A 217 0.32 9.17 8.51
C ASN A 217 0.35 9.15 6.98
N MET A 218 0.84 10.21 6.34
CA MET A 218 0.98 10.23 4.88
C MET A 218 1.99 9.19 4.40
N GLY A 219 3.13 9.04 5.09
CA GLY A 219 4.16 8.05 4.79
C GLY A 219 3.67 6.61 4.97
N PHE A 220 2.88 6.36 6.01
CA PHE A 220 2.27 5.06 6.30
C PHE A 220 1.45 4.54 5.10
N TRP A 221 0.66 5.41 4.49
CA TRP A 221 -0.21 5.08 3.36
C TRP A 221 0.38 5.42 1.98
N ALA A 222 1.59 5.98 1.91
CA ALA A 222 2.23 6.41 0.66
C ALA A 222 2.36 5.29 -0.37
N THR A 223 2.60 4.06 0.10
CA THR A 223 2.70 2.87 -0.73
C THR A 223 1.40 2.61 -1.50
N LEU A 224 0.25 2.69 -0.81
CA LEU A 224 -1.07 2.55 -1.43
C LEU A 224 -1.45 3.77 -2.26
N ALA A 225 -1.01 4.97 -1.89
CA ALA A 225 -1.25 6.17 -2.69
C ALA A 225 -0.62 6.08 -4.07
N ALA A 226 0.61 5.57 -4.16
CA ALA A 226 1.25 5.33 -5.45
C ALA A 226 0.57 4.19 -6.23
N ASP A 227 0.21 3.10 -5.56
CA ASP A 227 -0.33 1.87 -6.16
C ASP A 227 -1.88 1.84 -6.26
N MET A 228 -2.53 2.95 -5.99
CA MET A 228 -3.99 3.02 -6.02
C MET A 228 -4.64 2.58 -7.34
N PRO A 229 -4.03 2.80 -8.52
CA PRO A 229 -4.56 2.29 -9.78
C PRO A 229 -4.77 0.77 -9.80
N SER A 230 -3.90 -0.01 -9.15
CA SER A 230 -4.02 -1.47 -9.08
C SER A 230 -5.30 -1.95 -8.39
N LEU A 231 -5.83 -1.15 -7.46
CA LEU A 231 -7.08 -1.44 -6.76
C LEU A 231 -8.26 -0.76 -7.46
N SER A 232 -8.13 0.50 -7.83
CA SER A 232 -9.23 1.31 -8.37
C SER A 232 -9.70 0.86 -9.75
N ARG A 233 -8.89 0.09 -10.50
CA ARG A 233 -9.32 -0.51 -11.77
C ARG A 233 -10.52 -1.45 -11.64
N PHE A 234 -10.82 -1.93 -10.43
CA PHE A 234 -11.96 -2.79 -10.14
C PHE A 234 -13.20 -2.03 -9.66
N PHE A 235 -13.12 -0.68 -9.54
CA PHE A 235 -14.22 0.12 -9.01
C PHE A 235 -15.31 0.36 -10.05
N LYS A 236 -16.56 0.13 -9.64
CA LYS A 236 -17.73 0.48 -10.44
C LYS A 236 -17.81 1.99 -10.60
N ALA A 237 -17.87 2.45 -11.83
CA ALA A 237 -18.07 3.85 -12.19
C ALA A 237 -19.01 3.93 -13.40
N PRO A 238 -19.85 4.99 -13.54
CA PRO A 238 -20.74 5.10 -14.68
C PRO A 238 -19.97 5.26 -15.99
N LYS A 239 -20.41 4.58 -17.06
CA LYS A 239 -19.91 4.83 -18.42
C LYS A 239 -20.35 6.22 -18.90
N ASN A 240 -19.55 6.85 -19.76
CA ASN A 240 -19.78 8.17 -20.31
C ASN A 240 -19.88 9.30 -19.26
N GLU A 241 -19.34 9.06 -18.05
CA GLU A 241 -19.40 10.05 -16.98
C GLU A 241 -18.18 10.99 -17.04
N ARG A 242 -18.42 12.24 -17.44
CA ARG A 242 -17.38 13.28 -17.53
C ARG A 242 -17.07 13.93 -16.17
N ASN A 243 -18.01 13.88 -15.23
CA ASN A 243 -17.81 14.46 -13.91
C ASN A 243 -16.85 13.61 -13.09
N TRP A 244 -15.69 14.18 -12.77
CA TRP A 244 -14.62 13.51 -12.06
C TRP A 244 -15.05 13.00 -10.68
N PHE A 245 -15.83 13.76 -9.92
CA PHE A 245 -16.31 13.38 -8.58
C PHE A 245 -17.30 12.21 -8.63
N LYS A 246 -18.21 12.19 -9.60
CA LYS A 246 -19.14 11.08 -9.78
C LYS A 246 -18.41 9.79 -10.17
N ARG A 247 -17.45 9.90 -11.07
CA ARG A 247 -16.63 8.78 -11.54
C ARG A 247 -15.79 8.19 -10.42
N ASN A 248 -15.22 9.04 -9.56
CA ASN A 248 -14.35 8.65 -8.46
C ASN A 248 -15.09 8.48 -7.10
N LYS A 249 -16.42 8.36 -7.10
CA LYS A 249 -17.23 8.25 -5.88
C LYS A 249 -16.74 7.15 -4.93
N ALA A 250 -16.33 5.99 -5.46
CA ALA A 250 -15.81 4.90 -4.66
C ALA A 250 -14.57 5.32 -3.87
N GLN A 251 -13.62 5.98 -4.54
CA GLN A 251 -12.39 6.45 -3.90
C GLN A 251 -12.65 7.54 -2.85
N LEU A 252 -13.55 8.49 -3.16
CA LEU A 252 -13.92 9.53 -2.20
C LEU A 252 -14.50 8.92 -0.91
N MET A 253 -15.40 7.94 -1.03
CA MET A 253 -15.98 7.25 0.12
C MET A 253 -14.95 6.42 0.90
N GLY A 254 -14.10 5.67 0.20
CA GLY A 254 -13.12 4.80 0.84
C GLY A 254 -11.93 5.57 1.40
N SER A 255 -11.21 6.30 0.54
CA SER A 255 -9.91 6.89 0.89
C SER A 255 -10.03 8.20 1.68
N ILE A 256 -11.11 9.00 1.50
CA ILE A 256 -11.26 10.30 2.19
C ILE A 256 -12.20 10.21 3.39
N VAL A 257 -13.11 9.23 3.45
CA VAL A 257 -14.05 9.10 4.57
C VAL A 257 -13.72 7.89 5.44
N ALA A 258 -13.79 6.67 4.88
CA ALA A 258 -13.65 5.46 5.69
C ALA A 258 -12.23 5.27 6.26
N MET A 259 -11.20 5.42 5.44
CA MET A 259 -9.81 5.24 5.86
C MET A 259 -9.40 6.20 6.99
N PRO A 260 -9.61 7.53 6.90
CA PRO A 260 -9.25 8.43 8.00
C PRO A 260 -9.94 8.11 9.33
N ILE A 261 -11.19 7.68 9.31
CA ILE A 261 -11.92 7.31 10.52
C ILE A 261 -11.26 6.12 11.20
N VAL A 262 -11.02 5.05 10.45
CA VAL A 262 -10.46 3.82 11.01
C VAL A 262 -9.00 4.00 11.40
N ASN A 263 -8.20 4.67 10.56
CA ASN A 263 -6.81 4.96 10.88
C ASN A 263 -6.67 5.81 12.16
N THR A 264 -7.51 6.84 12.30
CA THR A 264 -7.51 7.68 13.52
C THR A 264 -7.86 6.87 14.75
N PHE A 265 -8.84 5.96 14.64
CA PHE A 265 -9.18 5.05 15.74
C PHE A 265 -7.97 4.22 16.18
N MET A 266 -7.24 3.60 15.25
CA MET A 266 -6.05 2.80 15.58
C MET A 266 -4.92 3.64 16.19
N VAL A 267 -4.68 4.84 15.68
CA VAL A 267 -3.69 5.78 16.23
C VAL A 267 -4.04 6.19 17.66
N VAL A 268 -5.32 6.46 17.94
CA VAL A 268 -5.81 6.77 19.30
C VAL A 268 -5.53 5.62 20.28
N ILE A 269 -5.78 4.38 19.88
CA ILE A 269 -5.48 3.23 20.75
C ILE A 269 -3.99 3.14 21.05
N GLY A 270 -3.13 3.39 20.06
CA GLY A 270 -1.68 3.43 20.26
C GLY A 270 -1.24 4.51 21.23
N ALA A 271 -1.82 5.71 21.14
CA ALA A 271 -1.58 6.80 22.09
C ALA A 271 -2.00 6.42 23.52
N VAL A 272 -3.21 5.86 23.69
CA VAL A 272 -3.72 5.40 24.98
C VAL A 272 -2.87 4.27 25.55
N SER A 273 -2.43 3.34 24.72
CA SER A 273 -1.50 2.26 25.13
C SER A 273 -0.21 2.84 25.70
N TYR A 274 0.36 3.84 25.01
CA TYR A 274 1.59 4.49 25.50
C TYR A 274 1.39 5.19 26.85
N VAL A 275 0.30 5.94 27.01
CA VAL A 275 0.00 6.61 28.30
C VAL A 275 -0.15 5.60 29.45
N ALA A 276 -0.77 4.46 29.18
CA ALA A 276 -1.04 3.44 30.20
C ALA A 276 0.17 2.60 30.61
N VAL A 277 1.01 2.22 29.62
CA VAL A 277 2.07 1.22 29.85
C VAL A 277 3.46 1.68 29.38
N MET A 278 3.59 2.93 28.92
CA MET A 278 4.82 3.51 28.37
C MET A 278 5.38 2.67 27.20
N ASN A 279 4.47 2.04 26.47
CA ASN A 279 4.79 1.22 25.30
C ASN A 279 3.61 1.27 24.31
N TYR A 280 3.90 1.46 23.05
CA TYR A 280 2.90 1.45 22.00
C TYR A 280 2.83 0.11 21.23
N ASP A 281 3.62 -0.91 21.62
CA ASP A 281 3.48 -2.24 21.05
C ASP A 281 2.10 -2.81 21.39
N PRO A 282 1.27 -3.12 20.38
CA PRO A 282 -0.12 -3.54 20.60
C PRO A 282 -0.23 -4.86 21.36
N VAL A 283 0.76 -5.76 21.23
CA VAL A 283 0.76 -7.04 21.95
C VAL A 283 1.11 -6.83 23.41
N VAL A 284 2.09 -5.97 23.71
CA VAL A 284 2.43 -5.57 25.08
C VAL A 284 1.24 -4.87 25.75
N GLY A 285 0.63 -3.90 25.06
CA GLY A 285 -0.56 -3.22 25.57
C GLY A 285 -1.69 -4.18 25.91
N LEU A 286 -1.91 -5.19 25.07
CA LEU A 286 -2.94 -6.20 25.30
C LEU A 286 -2.62 -7.11 26.49
N GLN A 287 -1.36 -7.55 26.62
CA GLN A 287 -0.89 -8.37 27.74
C GLN A 287 -1.00 -7.64 29.08
N GLU A 288 -0.84 -6.33 29.06
CA GLU A 288 -0.99 -5.47 30.24
C GLU A 288 -2.46 -5.15 30.58
N ALA A 289 -3.35 -5.26 29.60
CA ALA A 289 -4.78 -4.99 29.75
C ALA A 289 -5.61 -6.24 30.11
N ALA A 290 -5.15 -7.45 29.70
CA ALA A 290 -5.88 -8.72 29.87
C ALA A 290 -5.01 -9.79 30.54
N SER A 291 -5.66 -10.81 31.10
CA SER A 291 -4.99 -11.98 31.67
C SER A 291 -5.78 -13.27 31.44
N GLY A 292 -5.14 -14.41 31.68
CA GLY A 292 -5.76 -15.73 31.66
C GLY A 292 -6.38 -16.08 30.30
N PHE A 293 -7.54 -16.75 30.31
CA PHE A 293 -8.21 -17.27 29.13
C PHE A 293 -8.61 -16.15 28.13
N ILE A 294 -9.03 -14.98 28.64
CA ILE A 294 -9.42 -13.83 27.81
C ILE A 294 -8.19 -13.36 27.00
N LEU A 295 -7.03 -13.19 27.62
CA LEU A 295 -5.80 -12.83 26.91
C LEU A 295 -5.48 -13.83 25.80
N GLY A 296 -5.60 -15.14 26.07
CA GLY A 296 -5.36 -16.18 25.08
C GLY A 296 -6.26 -16.04 23.83
N ILE A 297 -7.55 -15.77 24.01
CA ILE A 297 -8.50 -15.54 22.93
C ILE A 297 -8.08 -14.27 22.13
N LEU A 298 -7.77 -13.18 22.82
CA LEU A 298 -7.43 -11.91 22.20
C LEU A 298 -6.12 -12.02 21.38
N LEU A 299 -5.11 -12.72 21.90
CA LEU A 299 -3.87 -12.99 21.18
C LEU A 299 -4.10 -13.87 19.93
N LEU A 300 -4.96 -14.92 20.06
CA LEU A 300 -5.33 -15.75 18.91
C LEU A 300 -6.01 -14.92 17.80
N MET A 301 -6.88 -14.00 18.16
CA MET A 301 -7.51 -13.11 17.20
C MET A 301 -6.49 -12.19 16.50
N ILE A 302 -5.46 -11.71 17.22
CA ILE A 302 -4.34 -10.97 16.60
C ILE A 302 -3.62 -11.86 15.58
N VAL A 303 -3.26 -13.09 15.93
CA VAL A 303 -2.58 -14.03 15.02
C VAL A 303 -3.39 -14.20 13.72
N LEU A 304 -4.68 -14.48 13.84
CA LEU A 304 -5.56 -14.69 12.68
C LEU A 304 -5.71 -13.41 11.84
N ALA A 305 -5.87 -12.28 12.49
CA ALA A 305 -6.00 -10.99 11.82
C ALA A 305 -4.71 -10.60 11.08
N GLN A 306 -3.54 -10.74 11.71
CA GLN A 306 -2.27 -10.47 11.06
C GLN A 306 -2.04 -11.42 9.88
N TRP A 307 -2.36 -12.70 10.01
CA TRP A 307 -2.26 -13.65 8.90
C TRP A 307 -3.06 -13.18 7.68
N SER A 308 -4.33 -12.89 7.88
CA SER A 308 -5.24 -12.51 6.80
C SER A 308 -4.81 -11.21 6.10
N THR A 309 -4.67 -10.14 6.87
CA THR A 309 -4.31 -8.81 6.34
C THR A 309 -2.94 -8.83 5.67
N ASN A 310 -1.98 -9.51 6.29
CA ASN A 310 -0.61 -9.56 5.82
C ASN A 310 -0.49 -10.29 4.47
N THR A 311 -1.19 -11.39 4.32
CA THR A 311 -1.23 -12.14 3.06
C THR A 311 -1.75 -11.27 1.90
N SER A 312 -2.89 -10.63 2.08
CA SER A 312 -3.56 -9.86 1.01
C SER A 312 -2.92 -8.52 0.71
N ALA A 313 -2.49 -7.77 1.73
CA ALA A 313 -1.99 -6.41 1.57
C ALA A 313 -0.47 -6.33 1.30
N ASN A 314 0.30 -7.34 1.71
CA ASN A 314 1.76 -7.29 1.68
C ASN A 314 2.40 -8.39 0.82
N VAL A 315 2.14 -9.67 1.11
CA VAL A 315 2.82 -10.78 0.43
C VAL A 315 2.43 -10.85 -1.05
N ILE A 316 1.13 -10.86 -1.34
CA ILE A 316 0.63 -10.97 -2.72
C ILE A 316 1.13 -9.81 -3.60
N PRO A 317 0.98 -8.51 -3.20
CA PRO A 317 1.51 -7.41 -3.98
C PRO A 317 3.02 -7.46 -4.21
N ALA A 318 3.79 -7.81 -3.17
CA ALA A 318 5.25 -7.96 -3.30
C ALA A 318 5.61 -9.09 -4.27
N ALA A 319 4.97 -10.26 -4.15
CA ALA A 319 5.20 -11.40 -5.00
C ALA A 319 4.90 -11.10 -6.48
N VAL A 320 3.77 -10.44 -6.75
CA VAL A 320 3.40 -10.01 -8.11
C VAL A 320 4.45 -9.06 -8.70
N ILE A 321 4.95 -8.12 -7.90
CA ILE A 321 6.00 -7.19 -8.34
C ILE A 321 7.30 -7.93 -8.65
N PHE A 322 7.77 -8.79 -7.75
CA PHE A 322 9.00 -9.56 -7.97
C PHE A 322 8.89 -10.48 -9.19
N SER A 323 7.75 -11.13 -9.37
CA SER A 323 7.48 -11.95 -10.56
C SER A 323 7.45 -11.11 -11.83
N ASN A 324 6.81 -9.94 -11.81
CA ASN A 324 6.75 -9.06 -12.99
C ASN A 324 8.16 -8.54 -13.36
N VAL A 325 8.98 -8.18 -12.39
CA VAL A 325 10.36 -7.72 -12.62
C VAL A 325 11.26 -8.85 -13.10
N GLY A 326 11.13 -10.05 -12.52
CA GLY A 326 11.90 -11.23 -12.90
C GLY A 326 11.46 -11.89 -14.20
N GLY A 327 10.27 -11.52 -14.68
CA GLY A 327 9.69 -12.07 -15.91
C GLY A 327 9.47 -13.59 -15.82
N PRO A 328 9.58 -14.32 -16.95
CA PRO A 328 9.30 -15.77 -16.98
C PRO A 328 10.21 -16.63 -16.09
N LYS A 329 11.31 -16.05 -15.59
CA LYS A 329 12.27 -16.75 -14.71
C LYS A 329 11.84 -16.78 -13.25
N VAL A 330 10.93 -15.90 -12.85
CA VAL A 330 10.47 -15.75 -11.46
C VAL A 330 8.95 -16.01 -11.39
N PRO A 331 8.52 -17.27 -11.26
CA PRO A 331 7.11 -17.59 -11.07
C PRO A 331 6.60 -17.03 -9.74
N PHE A 332 5.28 -16.89 -9.59
CA PHE A 332 4.64 -16.25 -8.43
C PHE A 332 5.12 -16.81 -7.08
N TRP A 333 5.25 -18.14 -6.94
CA TRP A 333 5.72 -18.77 -5.69
C TRP A 333 7.15 -18.36 -5.32
N VAL A 334 8.03 -18.13 -6.32
CA VAL A 334 9.38 -17.58 -6.05
C VAL A 334 9.29 -16.14 -5.58
N GLY A 335 8.39 -15.33 -6.20
CA GLY A 335 8.09 -13.98 -5.73
C GLY A 335 7.60 -13.96 -4.28
N VAL A 336 6.78 -14.93 -3.86
CA VAL A 336 6.34 -15.10 -2.46
C VAL A 336 7.54 -15.36 -1.53
N ILE A 337 8.45 -16.27 -1.91
CA ILE A 337 9.66 -16.53 -1.12
C ILE A 337 10.54 -15.28 -1.03
N MET A 338 10.73 -14.58 -2.15
CA MET A 338 11.50 -13.33 -2.16
C MET A 338 10.90 -12.28 -1.20
N ALA A 339 9.58 -12.13 -1.19
CA ALA A 339 8.88 -11.24 -0.26
C ALA A 339 9.15 -11.62 1.20
N GLY A 340 9.09 -12.90 1.51
CA GLY A 340 9.41 -13.43 2.84
C GLY A 340 10.85 -13.17 3.25
N VAL A 341 11.81 -13.49 2.37
CA VAL A 341 13.24 -13.27 2.63
C VAL A 341 13.54 -11.80 2.87
N VAL A 342 13.05 -10.91 2.01
CA VAL A 342 13.23 -9.45 2.20
C VAL A 342 12.60 -9.00 3.51
N GLY A 343 11.39 -9.46 3.83
CA GLY A 343 10.69 -9.11 5.08
C GLY A 343 11.42 -9.57 6.36
N MET A 344 12.18 -10.67 6.28
CA MET A 344 13.03 -11.12 7.39
C MET A 344 14.34 -10.32 7.48
N LEU A 345 15.00 -10.06 6.33
CA LEU A 345 16.28 -9.37 6.28
C LEU A 345 16.23 -7.93 6.79
N VAL A 346 15.08 -7.27 6.72
CA VAL A 346 14.91 -5.90 7.26
C VAL A 346 14.83 -5.85 8.79
N GLN A 347 14.90 -6.98 9.47
CA GLN A 347 14.83 -7.08 10.93
C GLN A 347 13.64 -6.30 11.50
N PRO A 348 12.40 -6.72 11.21
CA PRO A 348 11.18 -5.95 11.49
C PRO A 348 11.01 -5.55 12.97
N TRP A 349 11.55 -6.34 13.89
CA TRP A 349 11.59 -6.01 15.33
C TRP A 349 12.44 -4.78 15.64
N SER A 350 13.53 -4.55 14.89
CA SER A 350 14.36 -3.33 14.99
C SER A 350 13.75 -2.16 14.22
N LEU A 351 13.17 -2.45 13.05
CA LEU A 351 12.53 -1.44 12.21
C LEU A 351 11.33 -0.79 12.91
N PHE A 352 10.59 -1.55 13.71
CA PHE A 352 9.46 -1.00 14.47
C PHE A 352 9.90 0.07 15.47
N GLY A 353 11.08 -0.08 16.07
CA GLY A 353 11.66 0.91 16.99
C GLY A 353 12.05 2.25 16.32
N ILE A 354 12.21 2.26 14.99
CA ILE A 354 12.52 3.47 14.19
C ILE A 354 11.44 3.76 13.14
N ILE A 355 10.21 3.29 13.40
CA ILE A 355 9.16 3.31 12.36
C ILE A 355 8.81 4.71 11.90
N ILE A 356 8.77 5.71 12.79
CA ILE A 356 8.43 7.08 12.38
C ILE A 356 9.48 7.66 11.41
N PRO A 357 10.79 7.67 11.70
CA PRO A 357 11.80 8.04 10.70
C PRO A 357 11.70 7.25 9.40
N ALA A 358 11.45 5.93 9.48
CA ALA A 358 11.30 5.09 8.30
C ALA A 358 10.09 5.51 7.44
N LEU A 359 8.94 5.83 8.06
CA LEU A 359 7.74 6.32 7.37
C LEU A 359 7.99 7.65 6.65
N LEU A 360 8.74 8.56 7.26
CA LEU A 360 9.08 9.84 6.63
C LEU A 360 9.96 9.63 5.38
N VAL A 361 10.95 8.75 5.46
CA VAL A 361 11.85 8.45 4.32
C VAL A 361 11.08 7.72 3.20
N ILE A 362 10.36 6.65 3.53
CA ILE A 362 9.57 5.87 2.57
C ILE A 362 8.50 6.75 1.93
N GLY A 363 7.80 7.54 2.75
CA GLY A 363 6.80 8.48 2.29
C GLY A 363 7.36 9.49 1.29
N GLY A 364 8.55 10.02 1.54
CA GLY A 364 9.23 10.95 0.64
C GLY A 364 9.63 10.33 -0.70
N ILE A 365 10.22 9.13 -0.69
CA ILE A 365 10.64 8.42 -1.91
C ILE A 365 9.42 8.06 -2.77
N LEU A 366 8.35 7.57 -2.16
CA LEU A 366 7.13 7.19 -2.86
C LEU A 366 6.32 8.41 -3.33
N SER A 367 6.33 9.51 -2.58
CA SER A 367 5.64 10.73 -2.97
C SER A 367 6.20 11.34 -4.25
N ALA A 368 7.51 11.19 -4.51
CA ALA A 368 8.10 11.61 -5.78
C ALA A 368 7.51 10.85 -6.96
N ILE A 369 7.21 9.55 -6.80
CA ILE A 369 6.48 8.77 -7.81
C ILE A 369 5.07 9.34 -7.99
N VAL A 370 4.35 9.60 -6.90
CA VAL A 370 3.00 10.19 -6.93
C VAL A 370 3.00 11.53 -7.68
N GLY A 371 4.01 12.38 -7.44
CA GLY A 371 4.19 13.66 -8.14
C GLY A 371 4.44 13.50 -9.64
N ILE A 372 5.27 12.54 -10.03
CA ILE A 372 5.55 12.20 -11.43
C ILE A 372 4.27 11.70 -12.13
N LEU A 373 3.54 10.76 -11.49
CA LEU A 373 2.28 10.24 -12.02
C LEU A 373 1.23 11.35 -12.17
N PHE A 374 1.12 12.24 -11.19
CA PHE A 374 0.20 13.38 -11.26
C PHE A 374 0.52 14.29 -12.44
N VAL A 375 1.78 14.66 -12.60
CA VAL A 375 2.21 15.56 -13.69
C VAL A 375 2.08 14.88 -15.04
N ASP A 376 2.48 13.62 -15.17
CA ASP A 376 2.35 12.88 -16.42
C ASP A 376 0.89 12.76 -16.84
N TYR A 377 0.03 12.32 -15.94
CA TYR A 377 -1.37 12.02 -16.23
C TYR A 377 -2.23 13.27 -16.43
N TYR A 378 -2.21 14.21 -15.46
CA TYR A 378 -3.10 15.36 -15.50
C TYR A 378 -2.54 16.55 -16.27
N ILE A 379 -1.24 16.83 -16.16
CA ILE A 379 -0.65 18.06 -16.71
C ILE A 379 -0.20 17.85 -18.15
N LEU A 380 0.58 16.81 -18.42
CA LEU A 380 1.18 16.58 -19.73
C LEU A 380 0.21 15.87 -20.68
N ARG A 381 -0.39 14.75 -20.26
CA ARG A 381 -1.30 13.94 -21.10
C ARG A 381 -2.77 14.37 -20.98
N LYS A 382 -3.13 15.18 -19.99
CA LYS A 382 -4.52 15.61 -19.75
C LYS A 382 -5.49 14.42 -19.69
N ARG A 383 -5.07 13.37 -18.98
CA ARG A 383 -5.76 12.08 -18.78
C ARG A 383 -5.84 11.17 -20.01
N ARG A 384 -5.37 11.61 -21.17
CA ARG A 384 -5.32 10.80 -22.40
C ARG A 384 -4.15 9.84 -22.33
N VAL A 385 -4.40 8.56 -22.62
CA VAL A 385 -3.36 7.53 -22.58
C VAL A 385 -3.47 6.64 -23.80
N ASN A 386 -2.38 6.47 -24.51
CA ASN A 386 -2.29 5.45 -25.57
C ASN A 386 -2.12 4.07 -24.93
N VAL A 387 -3.24 3.48 -24.48
CA VAL A 387 -3.25 2.24 -23.71
C VAL A 387 -2.65 1.07 -24.50
N HIS A 388 -2.90 0.97 -25.80
CA HIS A 388 -2.36 -0.11 -26.62
C HIS A 388 -0.84 -0.14 -26.58
N ASP A 389 -0.18 1.03 -26.71
CA ASP A 389 1.29 1.11 -26.73
C ASP A 389 1.94 0.80 -25.38
N LEU A 390 1.19 0.83 -24.25
CA LEU A 390 1.69 0.37 -22.97
C LEU A 390 1.99 -1.15 -22.98
N TYR A 391 1.38 -1.90 -23.88
CA TYR A 391 1.53 -3.34 -24.01
C TYR A 391 2.40 -3.76 -25.19
N GLU A 392 2.95 -2.78 -25.95
CA GLU A 392 3.79 -3.04 -27.11
C GLU A 392 5.27 -2.85 -26.80
N THR A 393 6.09 -3.87 -27.14
CA THR A 393 7.54 -3.83 -26.92
C THR A 393 8.25 -2.79 -27.78
N HIS A 394 7.65 -2.40 -28.90
CA HIS A 394 8.17 -1.41 -29.85
C HIS A 394 7.31 -0.13 -29.91
N GLY A 395 6.36 0.01 -28.97
CA GLY A 395 5.50 1.19 -28.88
C GLY A 395 6.26 2.44 -28.40
N GLN A 396 5.53 3.56 -28.34
CA GLN A 396 6.10 4.86 -27.97
C GLN A 396 6.75 4.90 -26.57
N PHE A 397 6.30 4.02 -25.66
CA PHE A 397 6.82 3.93 -24.27
C PHE A 397 8.10 3.11 -24.14
N ARG A 398 8.67 2.63 -25.24
CA ARG A 398 9.99 2.01 -25.25
C ARG A 398 11.10 3.00 -24.93
N TYR A 399 10.94 4.25 -25.35
CA TYR A 399 11.96 5.30 -25.15
C TYR A 399 13.39 4.83 -25.48
N MET A 400 14.35 5.14 -24.63
CA MET A 400 15.75 4.71 -24.76
C MET A 400 15.90 3.30 -24.14
N ASN A 401 15.81 2.25 -24.98
CA ASN A 401 15.93 0.85 -24.55
C ASN A 401 15.01 0.45 -23.39
N GLY A 402 13.79 0.93 -23.40
CA GLY A 402 12.78 0.64 -22.37
C GLY A 402 12.80 1.61 -21.18
N VAL A 403 13.67 2.64 -21.19
CA VAL A 403 13.84 3.55 -20.05
C VAL A 403 13.54 4.99 -20.43
N ASN A 404 12.67 5.65 -19.66
CA ASN A 404 12.49 7.09 -19.68
C ASN A 404 13.37 7.74 -18.60
N MET A 405 14.49 8.32 -19.02
CA MET A 405 15.42 8.97 -18.10
C MET A 405 14.83 10.19 -17.40
N ALA A 406 13.84 10.86 -18.01
CA ALA A 406 13.17 11.99 -17.35
C ALA A 406 12.45 11.54 -16.08
N GLY A 407 11.75 10.39 -16.12
CA GLY A 407 11.09 9.82 -14.96
C GLY A 407 12.07 9.37 -13.88
N LEU A 408 13.12 8.63 -14.27
CA LEU A 408 14.11 8.13 -13.30
C LEU A 408 14.87 9.27 -12.61
N LEU A 409 15.36 10.25 -13.35
CA LEU A 409 16.07 11.40 -12.79
C LEU A 409 15.16 12.22 -11.87
N ALA A 410 13.91 12.48 -12.29
CA ALA A 410 12.95 13.19 -11.47
C ALA A 410 12.66 12.46 -10.15
N TRP A 411 12.53 11.14 -10.20
CA TRP A 411 12.31 10.32 -9.02
C TRP A 411 13.51 10.37 -8.05
N VAL A 412 14.72 10.21 -8.55
CA VAL A 412 15.94 10.29 -7.73
C VAL A 412 16.07 11.67 -7.10
N VAL A 413 15.92 12.75 -7.88
CA VAL A 413 16.02 14.13 -7.36
C VAL A 413 14.93 14.42 -6.32
N GLY A 414 13.66 14.03 -6.60
CA GLY A 414 12.56 14.19 -5.65
C GLY A 414 12.75 13.40 -4.37
N GLY A 415 13.19 12.14 -4.47
CA GLY A 415 13.48 11.28 -3.33
C GLY A 415 14.64 11.81 -2.46
N LEU A 416 15.73 12.24 -3.07
CA LEU A 416 16.85 12.86 -2.35
C LEU A 416 16.44 14.18 -1.68
N ALA A 417 15.71 15.05 -2.38
CA ALA A 417 15.23 16.30 -1.79
C ALA A 417 14.33 16.04 -0.57
N SER A 418 13.45 15.03 -0.63
CA SER A 418 12.58 14.67 0.48
C SER A 418 13.34 14.15 1.71
N TYR A 419 14.45 13.44 1.50
CA TYR A 419 15.30 12.94 2.57
C TYR A 419 15.91 14.08 3.39
N PHE A 420 16.41 15.13 2.73
CA PHE A 420 16.99 16.28 3.41
C PHE A 420 15.98 17.18 4.12
N VAL A 421 14.69 17.07 3.80
CA VAL A 421 13.61 17.88 4.41
C VAL A 421 12.55 16.92 4.99
N SER A 422 12.98 16.02 5.89
CA SER A 422 12.17 14.90 6.39
C SER A 422 10.83 15.33 7.00
N THR A 423 10.78 16.44 7.75
CA THR A 423 9.54 16.96 8.36
C THR A 423 8.43 17.26 7.34
N TYR A 424 8.77 17.50 6.08
CA TYR A 424 7.83 17.76 4.98
C TYR A 424 8.03 16.81 3.82
N SER A 425 8.59 15.64 4.09
CA SER A 425 9.11 14.69 3.09
C SER A 425 8.12 14.39 1.96
N PHE A 426 6.84 14.15 2.28
CA PHE A 426 5.84 13.82 1.27
C PHE A 426 5.62 14.99 0.30
N PHE A 427 5.44 16.20 0.81
CA PHE A 427 5.20 17.37 -0.06
C PHE A 427 6.42 17.74 -0.89
N VAL A 428 7.62 17.62 -0.29
CA VAL A 428 8.88 17.91 -1.00
C VAL A 428 9.11 16.88 -2.10
N GLY A 429 8.98 15.59 -1.81
CA GLY A 429 9.12 14.54 -2.81
C GLY A 429 8.12 14.69 -3.95
N PHE A 430 6.84 14.87 -3.63
CA PHE A 430 5.77 15.10 -4.61
C PHE A 430 6.05 16.34 -5.48
N GLY A 431 6.34 17.49 -4.86
CA GLY A 431 6.53 18.75 -5.57
C GLY A 431 7.79 18.73 -6.44
N ILE A 432 8.94 18.39 -5.86
CA ILE A 432 10.22 18.38 -6.60
C ILE A 432 10.23 17.29 -7.68
N GLY A 433 9.78 16.05 -7.34
CA GLY A 433 9.67 14.96 -8.32
C GLY A 433 8.78 15.34 -9.50
N GLY A 434 7.60 15.89 -9.23
CA GLY A 434 6.67 16.35 -10.27
C GLY A 434 7.24 17.50 -11.12
N LEU A 435 7.82 18.53 -10.49
CA LEU A 435 8.39 19.67 -11.20
C LEU A 435 9.56 19.26 -12.10
N VAL A 436 10.51 18.49 -11.56
CA VAL A 436 11.65 18.02 -12.35
C VAL A 436 11.18 17.17 -13.52
N TYR A 437 10.20 16.28 -13.29
CA TYR A 437 9.61 15.49 -14.37
C TYR A 437 8.95 16.37 -15.44
N TYR A 438 8.16 17.36 -15.05
CA TYR A 438 7.52 18.28 -15.98
C TYR A 438 8.53 18.93 -16.93
N PHE A 439 9.61 19.50 -16.37
CA PHE A 439 10.62 20.18 -17.17
C PHE A 439 11.38 19.22 -18.08
N LEU A 440 11.85 18.09 -17.55
CA LEU A 440 12.60 17.12 -18.32
C LEU A 440 11.75 16.43 -19.40
N ALA A 441 10.51 16.06 -19.09
CA ALA A 441 9.62 15.44 -20.06
C ALA A 441 9.24 16.42 -21.17
N LYS A 442 8.74 17.61 -20.82
CA LYS A 442 8.23 18.59 -21.79
C LYS A 442 9.31 19.19 -22.68
N HIS A 443 10.47 19.57 -22.12
CA HIS A 443 11.48 20.33 -22.85
C HIS A 443 12.57 19.47 -23.47
N TRP A 444 12.74 18.23 -23.03
CA TRP A 444 13.76 17.33 -23.53
C TRP A 444 13.17 16.03 -24.10
N TYR A 445 12.51 15.21 -23.26
CA TYR A 445 12.20 13.83 -23.60
C TYR A 445 11.08 13.69 -24.65
N PHE A 446 9.98 14.45 -24.53
CA PHE A 446 8.88 14.38 -25.49
C PHE A 446 9.18 15.08 -26.83
N LYS A 447 10.20 15.94 -26.87
CA LYS A 447 10.73 16.44 -28.15
C LYS A 447 11.45 15.34 -28.94
N LYS A 448 12.13 14.45 -28.23
CA LYS A 448 12.89 13.34 -28.83
C LYS A 448 12.01 12.11 -29.07
N TYR A 449 11.13 11.79 -28.14
CA TYR A 449 10.24 10.64 -28.16
C TYR A 449 8.79 11.12 -28.18
N LYS A 450 8.27 11.30 -29.41
CA LYS A 450 6.92 11.82 -29.62
C LYS A 450 5.86 10.93 -28.97
N GLN A 451 4.83 11.55 -28.40
CA GLN A 451 3.73 10.87 -27.72
C GLN A 451 2.46 11.15 -28.50
N ALA A 452 1.84 10.12 -29.06
CA ALA A 452 0.71 10.27 -29.99
C ALA A 452 -0.48 11.02 -29.36
N GLU A 453 -0.81 10.75 -28.10
CA GLU A 453 -1.90 11.39 -27.37
C GLU A 453 -1.63 12.86 -26.98
N ILE A 454 -0.37 13.31 -27.09
CA ILE A 454 0.02 14.72 -26.87
C ILE A 454 0.09 15.47 -28.20
N GLU A 455 0.60 14.82 -29.26
CA GLU A 455 0.75 15.44 -30.60
C GLU A 455 -0.61 15.58 -31.31
N ASP A 456 -1.46 14.54 -31.22
CA ASP A 456 -2.82 14.51 -31.79
C ASP A 456 -3.85 14.19 -30.70
N PRO A 457 -4.22 15.17 -29.86
CA PRO A 457 -5.08 14.94 -28.71
C PRO A 457 -6.53 14.65 -29.13
N SER A 458 -7.02 13.46 -28.82
CA SER A 458 -8.40 13.04 -29.03
C SER A 458 -8.95 12.35 -27.79
N ASP A 459 -10.03 12.90 -27.23
CA ASP A 459 -10.71 12.27 -26.09
C ASP A 459 -11.29 10.91 -26.46
N GLU A 460 -11.92 10.82 -27.63
CA GLU A 460 -12.52 9.59 -28.12
C GLU A 460 -11.49 8.48 -28.36
N LYS A 461 -10.25 8.85 -28.69
CA LYS A 461 -9.19 7.88 -28.99
C LYS A 461 -8.40 7.44 -27.75
N TYR A 462 -8.24 8.32 -26.74
CA TYR A 462 -7.30 8.13 -25.65
C TYR A 462 -7.90 8.20 -24.23
N LEU A 463 -9.20 8.50 -24.08
CA LEU A 463 -9.91 8.32 -22.83
C LEU A 463 -10.62 6.95 -22.80
N GLY A 464 -10.87 6.45 -21.60
CA GLY A 464 -11.52 5.18 -21.37
C GLY A 464 -13.00 5.37 -21.00
N ILE A 465 -13.33 5.18 -19.72
CA ILE A 465 -14.71 5.19 -19.23
C ILE A 465 -15.44 6.53 -19.45
N THR A 466 -14.71 7.65 -19.46
CA THR A 466 -15.28 8.97 -19.73
C THR A 466 -16.00 9.04 -21.09
N VAL A 467 -15.55 8.28 -22.08
CA VAL A 467 -16.15 8.15 -23.40
C VAL A 467 -16.80 6.78 -23.65
N GLY A 468 -16.97 5.99 -22.58
CA GLY A 468 -17.61 4.68 -22.63
C GLY A 468 -16.79 3.58 -23.28
N ARG A 469 -15.46 3.77 -23.39
CA ARG A 469 -14.56 2.83 -24.04
C ARG A 469 -14.09 1.75 -23.05
N ASP A 470 -14.07 0.52 -23.52
CA ASP A 470 -13.33 -0.60 -22.95
C ASP A 470 -12.08 -0.89 -23.82
N TRP A 471 -11.00 -1.35 -23.21
CA TRP A 471 -9.74 -1.61 -23.90
C TRP A 471 -9.60 -3.10 -24.22
N ILE A 472 -9.37 -3.43 -25.48
CA ILE A 472 -9.11 -4.80 -25.93
C ILE A 472 -7.63 -4.87 -26.30
N ILE A 473 -6.88 -5.69 -25.59
CA ILE A 473 -5.46 -5.94 -25.87
C ILE A 473 -5.34 -7.36 -26.44
N ASP A 474 -4.85 -7.46 -27.66
CA ASP A 474 -4.64 -8.74 -28.31
C ASP A 474 -3.50 -9.50 -27.58
N VAL A 475 -3.87 -10.58 -26.94
CA VAL A 475 -2.92 -11.52 -26.32
C VAL A 475 -2.72 -12.64 -27.33
N PRO A 476 -1.49 -12.94 -27.75
CA PRO A 476 -1.23 -14.15 -28.53
C PRO A 476 -1.75 -15.35 -27.74
N GLN A 477 -2.68 -16.10 -28.33
CA GLN A 477 -3.09 -17.37 -27.74
C GLN A 477 -1.84 -18.28 -27.72
N GLU A 478 -1.42 -18.70 -26.53
CA GLU A 478 -0.55 -19.86 -26.44
C GLU A 478 -1.33 -21.01 -27.08
N GLU A 479 -0.77 -21.62 -28.16
CA GLU A 479 -1.27 -22.86 -28.67
C GLU A 479 -1.36 -23.83 -27.48
N THR A 480 -2.58 -24.15 -27.09
CA THR A 480 -2.85 -25.21 -26.13
C THR A 480 -2.28 -26.46 -26.78
N VAL A 481 -1.09 -26.88 -26.40
CA VAL A 481 -0.59 -28.22 -26.71
C VAL A 481 -1.59 -29.13 -26.03
N ILE A 482 -2.55 -29.63 -26.83
CA ILE A 482 -3.40 -30.72 -26.43
C ILE A 482 -2.43 -31.90 -26.24
N VAL A 483 -2.04 -32.13 -24.99
CA VAL A 483 -1.43 -33.39 -24.60
C VAL A 483 -2.53 -34.42 -24.82
N ALA A 484 -2.43 -35.14 -25.93
CA ALA A 484 -3.31 -36.26 -26.23
C ALA A 484 -3.22 -37.21 -25.01
N ASP A 485 -4.35 -37.45 -24.38
CA ASP A 485 -4.48 -38.47 -23.36
C ASP A 485 -3.89 -39.79 -23.90
N PRO A 486 -3.04 -40.46 -23.12
CA PRO A 486 -2.57 -41.76 -23.53
C PRO A 486 -3.77 -42.71 -23.65
N VAL A 487 -4.01 -43.17 -24.88
CA VAL A 487 -5.03 -44.13 -25.23
C VAL A 487 -5.02 -45.29 -24.25
N ASP A 488 -6.14 -45.48 -23.59
CA ASP A 488 -6.45 -46.62 -22.73
C ASP A 488 -6.39 -47.93 -23.55
N THR A 489 -5.25 -48.60 -23.48
CA THR A 489 -5.13 -49.97 -24.02
C THR A 489 -5.50 -50.94 -22.90
N LYS A 490 -6.78 -51.22 -22.74
CA LYS A 490 -7.28 -52.47 -22.15
C LYS A 490 -8.24 -53.14 -23.14
N ALA A 491 -7.70 -54.11 -23.85
CA ALA A 491 -8.43 -55.24 -24.38
C ALA A 491 -8.16 -56.44 -23.45
#